data_b69f343f75b252956ead1dcbda6fbd14
#
_entry.id   b69f343f75b252956ead1dcbda6fbd14
#
_cell.length_a   1.000
_cell.length_b   1.000
_cell.length_c   1.000
_cell.angle_alpha   90.00
_cell.angle_beta   90.00
_cell.angle_gamma   90.00
#
_symmetry.space_group_name_H-M   'P 1'
#
loop_
_entity.id
_entity.type
_entity.pdbx_description
1 polymer ?
#
loop_
_entity_poly.entity_id
_entity_poly.type
_entity_poly.pdbx_seq_one_letter_code
_entity_poly.pdbx_strand_id
1 'polypeptide(L)'
;MKNQSVTNNLDWVSVIIYIILVIMGWLNIYSSSLSLSDDNYIFDMTQFYGKQFMYIFLSIPLIFVVLSADGKFYDKFSIIIFGIALLSLAGLFVFGKTVKGQANWYSFGSFGIQPAEFAKAATALALAKYLSDVQVNLKDVYRQIQALAIIFLPIILIAPHDPGSALIYTMFILVLYREGLPPWYLWTGFIAVILFVLSLIFEPYVVILMSLI
;
A
#
# COMPACT_ATOMS: atom_id res chain seq x y z
N MET A 1 -3.45 2.52 37.50
CA MET A 1 -3.29 2.19 36.06
C MET A 1 -2.48 0.91 35.97
N LYS A 2 -3.12 -0.20 35.60
CA LYS A 2 -2.45 -1.51 35.51
C LYS A 2 -1.50 -1.45 34.31
N ASN A 3 -0.18 -1.57 34.56
CA ASN A 3 0.81 -1.86 33.51
C ASN A 3 0.45 -3.21 32.87
N GLN A 4 -0.39 -3.19 31.85
CA GLN A 4 -0.57 -4.36 31.00
C GLN A 4 0.68 -4.42 30.14
N SER A 5 1.49 -5.45 30.35
CA SER A 5 2.66 -5.70 29.51
C SER A 5 2.20 -5.85 28.05
N VAL A 6 2.87 -5.19 27.15
CA VAL A 6 2.59 -5.20 25.69
C VAL A 6 2.48 -6.66 25.18
N THR A 7 3.21 -7.57 25.80
CA THR A 7 3.24 -9.01 25.46
C THR A 7 1.92 -9.75 25.74
N ASN A 8 1.07 -9.31 26.65
CA ASN A 8 -0.19 -9.99 26.98
C ASN A 8 -1.32 -9.67 25.96
N ASN A 9 -1.15 -8.66 25.14
CA ASN A 9 -2.14 -8.24 24.14
C ASN A 9 -1.74 -8.58 22.70
N LEU A 10 -0.58 -9.26 22.52
CA LEU A 10 -0.13 -9.70 21.20
C LEU A 10 -0.80 -11.04 20.83
N ASP A 11 -1.38 -11.08 19.64
CA ASP A 11 -1.81 -12.33 19.02
C ASP A 11 -0.57 -13.09 18.51
N TRP A 12 -0.07 -14.00 19.35
CA TRP A 12 1.12 -14.80 19.04
C TRP A 12 0.93 -15.69 17.81
N VAL A 13 -0.29 -16.10 17.51
CA VAL A 13 -0.58 -16.91 16.31
C VAL A 13 -0.30 -16.11 15.06
N SER A 14 -0.81 -14.89 14.99
CA SER A 14 -0.52 -13.97 13.86
C SER A 14 0.96 -13.65 13.74
N VAL A 15 1.68 -13.45 14.86
CA VAL A 15 3.12 -13.19 14.86
C VAL A 15 3.89 -14.39 14.29
N ILE A 16 3.56 -15.60 14.72
CA ILE A 16 4.23 -16.83 14.23
C ILE A 16 3.96 -17.02 12.74
N ILE A 17 2.73 -16.86 12.28
CA ILE A 17 2.37 -16.96 10.86
C ILE A 17 3.17 -15.93 10.05
N TYR A 18 3.26 -14.69 10.53
CA TYR A 18 4.04 -13.64 9.87
C TYR A 18 5.51 -14.04 9.73
N ILE A 19 6.14 -14.52 10.81
CA ILE A 19 7.55 -14.95 10.78
C ILE A 19 7.75 -16.10 9.77
N ILE A 20 6.86 -17.10 9.78
CA ILE A 20 6.92 -18.22 8.82
C ILE A 20 6.84 -17.70 7.38
N LEU A 21 5.91 -16.79 7.09
CA LEU A 21 5.77 -16.21 5.75
C LEU A 21 7.00 -15.41 5.31
N VAL A 22 7.63 -14.67 6.23
CA VAL A 22 8.87 -13.92 5.96
C VAL A 22 10.02 -14.87 5.64
N ILE A 23 10.18 -15.95 6.43
CA ILE A 23 11.22 -16.96 6.21
C ILE A 23 10.99 -17.68 4.87
N MET A 24 9.76 -18.11 4.59
CA MET A 24 9.42 -18.75 3.32
C MET A 24 9.67 -17.83 2.12
N GLY A 25 9.31 -16.55 2.25
CA GLY A 25 9.56 -15.53 1.22
C GLY A 25 11.06 -15.37 0.95
N TRP A 26 11.87 -15.30 2.01
CA TRP A 26 13.32 -15.19 1.88
C TRP A 26 13.94 -16.45 1.24
N LEU A 27 13.52 -17.65 1.66
CA LEU A 27 13.97 -18.91 1.07
C LEU A 27 13.64 -19.01 -0.42
N ASN A 28 12.45 -18.52 -0.81
CA ASN A 28 12.03 -18.50 -2.22
C ASN A 28 12.94 -17.58 -3.06
N ILE A 29 13.24 -16.38 -2.57
CA ILE A 29 14.17 -15.44 -3.23
C ILE A 29 15.56 -16.02 -3.29
N TYR A 30 16.04 -16.64 -2.22
CA TYR A 30 17.34 -17.31 -2.17
C TYR A 30 17.41 -18.42 -3.23
N SER A 31 16.43 -19.34 -3.23
CA SER A 31 16.37 -20.46 -4.17
C SER A 31 16.32 -19.99 -5.64
N SER A 32 15.55 -18.94 -5.95
CA SER A 32 15.44 -18.40 -7.30
C SER A 32 16.67 -17.62 -7.76
N SER A 33 17.50 -17.16 -6.83
CA SER A 33 18.71 -16.39 -7.09
C SER A 33 19.98 -17.25 -7.13
N LEU A 34 19.89 -18.53 -6.78
CA LEU A 34 20.98 -19.49 -6.91
C LEU A 34 21.30 -19.67 -8.38
N SER A 35 22.30 -18.95 -8.88
CA SER A 35 22.90 -19.27 -10.17
C SER A 35 23.96 -20.35 -9.96
N LEU A 36 24.27 -21.10 -11.03
CA LEU A 36 25.23 -22.19 -11.05
C LEU A 36 26.71 -21.74 -10.82
N SER A 37 26.94 -20.53 -10.33
CA SER A 37 28.26 -20.01 -9.98
C SER A 37 28.63 -20.37 -8.54
N ASP A 38 29.82 -20.91 -8.35
CA ASP A 38 30.35 -21.55 -7.12
C ASP A 38 30.50 -20.66 -5.88
N ASP A 39 30.29 -19.34 -5.96
CA ASP A 39 30.52 -18.40 -4.86
C ASP A 39 29.22 -17.77 -4.31
N ASN A 40 28.31 -18.57 -3.77
CA ASN A 40 27.09 -18.08 -3.17
C ASN A 40 27.25 -17.83 -1.66
N TYR A 41 27.65 -16.61 -1.27
CA TYR A 41 27.62 -16.19 0.13
C TYR A 41 26.23 -15.72 0.53
N ILE A 42 25.65 -16.26 1.61
CA ILE A 42 24.32 -15.90 2.14
C ILE A 42 24.15 -14.39 2.38
N PHE A 43 25.26 -13.68 2.64
CA PHE A 43 25.30 -12.23 2.94
C PHE A 43 25.76 -11.36 1.76
N ASP A 44 25.70 -11.86 0.52
CA ASP A 44 26.06 -11.06 -0.63
C ASP A 44 25.02 -9.95 -0.89
N MET A 45 25.37 -8.70 -0.51
CA MET A 45 24.54 -7.52 -0.67
C MET A 45 24.36 -7.07 -2.12
N THR A 46 25.05 -7.66 -3.07
CA THR A 46 24.83 -7.42 -4.50
C THR A 46 23.62 -8.18 -5.00
N GLN A 47 23.29 -9.30 -4.39
CA GLN A 47 22.20 -10.20 -4.72
C GLN A 47 20.87 -9.80 -4.03
N PHE A 48 19.76 -10.21 -4.62
CA PHE A 48 18.42 -9.90 -4.10
C PHE A 48 18.17 -10.50 -2.71
N TYR A 49 18.62 -11.71 -2.44
CA TYR A 49 18.46 -12.39 -1.15
C TYR A 49 19.24 -11.72 -0.01
N GLY A 50 20.44 -11.20 -0.30
CA GLY A 50 21.22 -10.46 0.71
C GLY A 50 20.57 -9.13 1.06
N LYS A 51 20.08 -8.38 0.06
CA LYS A 51 19.29 -7.15 0.29
C LYS A 51 18.01 -7.43 1.07
N GLN A 52 17.30 -8.51 0.73
CA GLN A 52 16.09 -8.91 1.44
C GLN A 52 16.38 -9.24 2.91
N PHE A 53 17.48 -9.95 3.18
CA PHE A 53 17.89 -10.24 4.55
C PHE A 53 18.16 -8.96 5.34
N MET A 54 18.86 -8.00 4.76
CA MET A 54 19.09 -6.68 5.36
C MET A 54 17.77 -5.95 5.66
N TYR A 55 16.82 -5.96 4.74
CA TYR A 55 15.52 -5.32 4.95
C TYR A 55 14.70 -6.00 6.05
N ILE A 56 14.75 -7.33 6.17
CA ILE A 56 14.12 -8.07 7.27
C ILE A 56 14.72 -7.59 8.60
N PHE A 57 16.04 -7.46 8.69
CA PHE A 57 16.70 -7.01 9.90
C PHE A 57 16.35 -5.56 10.26
N LEU A 58 16.32 -4.66 9.27
CA LEU A 58 15.90 -3.27 9.44
C LEU A 58 14.43 -3.11 9.80
N SER A 59 13.57 -4.05 9.41
CA SER A 59 12.14 -3.99 9.74
C SER A 59 11.85 -4.27 11.22
N ILE A 60 12.73 -5.02 11.93
CA ILE A 60 12.53 -5.38 13.34
C ILE A 60 12.40 -4.13 14.22
N PRO A 61 13.39 -3.20 14.26
CA PRO A 61 13.25 -1.99 15.07
C PRO A 61 12.07 -1.12 14.63
N LEU A 62 11.75 -1.09 13.34
CA LEU A 62 10.58 -0.35 12.83
C LEU A 62 9.26 -0.93 13.39
N ILE A 63 9.14 -2.26 13.43
CA ILE A 63 7.98 -2.94 14.03
C ILE A 63 7.85 -2.54 15.50
N PHE A 64 8.95 -2.53 16.27
CA PHE A 64 8.91 -2.10 17.68
C PHE A 64 8.47 -0.65 17.82
N VAL A 65 8.97 0.27 16.99
CA VAL A 65 8.56 1.69 17.00
C VAL A 65 7.07 1.82 16.72
N VAL A 66 6.58 1.15 15.69
CA VAL A 66 5.16 1.19 15.30
C VAL A 66 4.26 0.60 16.39
N LEU A 67 4.64 -0.55 16.96
CA LEU A 67 3.84 -1.20 18.02
C LEU A 67 3.91 -0.47 19.37
N SER A 68 4.95 0.33 19.63
CA SER A 68 5.09 1.12 20.86
C SER A 68 4.24 2.39 20.85
N ALA A 69 3.78 2.83 19.68
CA ALA A 69 2.96 4.02 19.58
C ALA A 69 1.50 3.69 19.94
N ASP A 70 0.91 4.48 20.84
CA ASP A 70 -0.49 4.34 21.23
C ASP A 70 -1.44 4.58 20.04
N GLY A 71 -2.59 3.89 20.01
CA GLY A 71 -3.63 4.11 19.02
C GLY A 71 -4.09 5.58 18.93
N LYS A 72 -4.09 6.29 20.06
CA LYS A 72 -4.39 7.74 20.13
C LYS A 72 -3.37 8.59 19.34
N PHE A 73 -2.13 8.16 19.26
CA PHE A 73 -1.12 8.83 18.43
C PHE A 73 -1.50 8.76 16.96
N TYR A 74 -1.83 7.56 16.48
CA TYR A 74 -2.25 7.38 15.08
C TYR A 74 -3.54 8.12 14.76
N ASP A 75 -4.51 8.10 15.68
CA ASP A 75 -5.76 8.86 15.54
C ASP A 75 -5.50 10.35 15.39
N LYS A 76 -4.65 10.94 16.25
CA LYS A 76 -4.34 12.37 16.24
C LYS A 76 -3.52 12.81 15.02
N PHE A 77 -2.57 11.98 14.57
CA PHE A 77 -1.63 12.34 13.52
C PHE A 77 -1.98 11.78 12.13
N SER A 78 -3.08 11.02 11.99
CA SER A 78 -3.49 10.37 10.75
C SER A 78 -3.57 11.33 9.56
N ILE A 79 -4.13 12.52 9.74
CA ILE A 79 -4.27 13.54 8.69
C ILE A 79 -2.90 14.09 8.28
N ILE A 80 -2.02 14.33 9.27
CA ILE A 80 -0.65 14.83 9.02
C ILE A 80 0.16 13.77 8.28
N ILE A 81 0.08 12.50 8.72
CA ILE A 81 0.75 11.36 8.07
C ILE A 81 0.26 11.22 6.62
N PHE A 82 -1.05 11.36 6.40
CA PHE A 82 -1.62 11.33 5.05
C PHE A 82 -1.14 12.50 4.19
N GLY A 83 -1.10 13.71 4.74
CA GLY A 83 -0.58 14.88 4.04
C GLY A 83 0.89 14.72 3.62
N ILE A 84 1.74 14.21 4.52
CA ILE A 84 3.16 13.92 4.23
C ILE A 84 3.26 12.85 3.13
N ALA A 85 2.43 11.81 3.18
CA ALA A 85 2.41 10.77 2.16
C ALA A 85 2.01 11.33 0.79
N LEU A 86 0.99 12.19 0.71
CA LEU A 86 0.60 12.86 -0.54
C LEU A 86 1.72 13.77 -1.07
N LEU A 87 2.38 14.54 -0.21
CA LEU A 87 3.53 15.37 -0.61
C LEU A 87 4.68 14.50 -1.13
N SER A 88 4.93 13.35 -0.49
CA SER A 88 5.93 12.39 -0.95
C SER A 88 5.56 11.82 -2.32
N LEU A 89 4.30 11.50 -2.58
CA LEU A 89 3.84 11.06 -3.91
C LEU A 89 3.99 12.16 -4.96
N ALA A 90 3.60 13.39 -4.62
CA ALA A 90 3.77 14.53 -5.51
C ALA A 90 5.25 14.80 -5.83
N GLY A 91 6.15 14.59 -4.87
CA GLY A 91 7.59 14.72 -5.06
C GLY A 91 8.19 13.74 -6.07
N LEU A 92 7.51 12.63 -6.39
CA LEU A 92 7.97 11.69 -7.43
C LEU A 92 8.01 12.32 -8.82
N PHE A 93 7.15 13.32 -9.11
CA PHE A 93 7.16 14.03 -10.39
C PHE A 93 8.45 14.82 -10.62
N VAL A 94 9.16 15.18 -9.54
CA VAL A 94 10.39 15.99 -9.60
C VAL A 94 11.64 15.14 -9.32
N PHE A 95 11.55 14.26 -8.32
CA PHE A 95 12.70 13.52 -7.78
C PHE A 95 12.63 12.00 -8.05
N GLY A 96 11.56 11.52 -8.71
CA GLY A 96 11.38 10.09 -9.00
C GLY A 96 12.46 9.58 -9.95
N LYS A 97 13.07 8.43 -9.59
CA LYS A 97 13.96 7.68 -10.47
C LYS A 97 13.22 6.54 -11.14
N THR A 98 13.48 6.40 -12.43
CA THR A 98 12.90 5.30 -13.22
C THR A 98 13.62 4.00 -12.91
N VAL A 99 12.89 3.03 -12.37
CA VAL A 99 13.34 1.66 -12.14
C VAL A 99 12.40 0.72 -12.91
N LYS A 100 12.93 -0.09 -13.80
CA LYS A 100 12.14 -1.00 -14.66
C LYS A 100 11.03 -0.28 -15.46
N GLY A 101 11.29 0.93 -15.94
CA GLY A 101 10.34 1.70 -16.74
C GLY A 101 9.31 2.52 -15.95
N GLN A 102 9.34 2.48 -14.62
CA GLN A 102 8.42 3.22 -13.74
C GLN A 102 9.18 4.21 -12.87
N ALA A 103 8.78 5.48 -12.88
CA ALA A 103 9.41 6.56 -12.09
C ALA A 103 8.78 6.67 -10.68
N ASN A 104 8.71 5.55 -9.94
CA ASN A 104 7.98 5.43 -8.67
C ASN A 104 8.88 5.19 -7.44
N TRP A 105 10.21 5.37 -7.59
CA TRP A 105 11.18 5.14 -6.54
C TRP A 105 11.98 6.39 -6.19
N TYR A 106 12.19 6.62 -4.90
CA TYR A 106 13.30 7.45 -4.42
C TYR A 106 14.51 6.55 -4.23
N SER A 107 15.58 6.79 -5.00
CA SER A 107 16.79 5.97 -4.96
C SER A 107 17.92 6.72 -4.25
N PHE A 108 18.47 6.11 -3.21
CA PHE A 108 19.60 6.59 -2.42
C PHE A 108 20.76 5.60 -2.55
N GLY A 109 21.46 5.64 -3.68
CA GLY A 109 22.51 4.66 -3.98
C GLY A 109 21.94 3.25 -4.16
N SER A 110 22.36 2.31 -3.29
CA SER A 110 21.89 0.91 -3.30
C SER A 110 20.51 0.72 -2.66
N PHE A 111 19.97 1.76 -2.01
CA PHE A 111 18.71 1.72 -1.27
C PHE A 111 17.63 2.48 -2.03
N GLY A 112 16.46 1.90 -2.13
CA GLY A 112 15.30 2.52 -2.77
C GLY A 112 14.06 2.49 -1.87
N ILE A 113 13.31 3.58 -1.85
CA ILE A 113 12.04 3.69 -1.15
C ILE A 113 10.95 3.97 -2.17
N GLN A 114 9.87 3.21 -2.10
CA GLN A 114 8.66 3.43 -2.90
C GLN A 114 7.60 4.13 -2.06
N PRO A 115 7.33 5.43 -2.29
CA PRO A 115 6.37 6.19 -1.48
C PRO A 115 4.95 5.62 -1.52
N ALA A 116 4.55 4.99 -2.62
CA ALA A 116 3.23 4.39 -2.78
C ALA A 116 2.93 3.32 -1.72
N GLU A 117 3.93 2.58 -1.23
CA GLU A 117 3.77 1.57 -0.18
C GLU A 117 3.39 2.21 1.16
N PHE A 118 4.05 3.29 1.52
CA PHE A 118 3.75 4.04 2.76
C PHE A 118 2.43 4.81 2.64
N ALA A 119 2.12 5.32 1.46
CA ALA A 119 0.88 6.04 1.22
C ALA A 119 -0.36 5.14 1.34
N LYS A 120 -0.27 3.83 1.06
CA LYS A 120 -1.36 2.87 1.33
C LYS A 120 -1.72 2.85 2.82
N ALA A 121 -0.72 2.72 3.70
CA ALA A 121 -0.95 2.73 5.14
C ALA A 121 -1.47 4.08 5.63
N ALA A 122 -0.94 5.19 5.12
CA ALA A 122 -1.39 6.54 5.44
C ALA A 122 -2.85 6.78 5.01
N THR A 123 -3.23 6.28 3.82
CA THR A 123 -4.63 6.34 3.33
C THR A 123 -5.56 5.52 4.20
N ALA A 124 -5.15 4.31 4.62
CA ALA A 124 -5.92 3.49 5.53
C ALA A 124 -6.17 4.20 6.87
N LEU A 125 -5.14 4.83 7.44
CA LEU A 125 -5.24 5.59 8.68
C LEU A 125 -6.17 6.81 8.53
N ALA A 126 -6.02 7.58 7.47
CA ALA A 126 -6.86 8.75 7.21
C ALA A 126 -8.33 8.36 7.00
N LEU A 127 -8.57 7.28 6.25
CA LEU A 127 -9.92 6.76 6.02
C LEU A 127 -10.54 6.23 7.31
N ALA A 128 -9.79 5.45 8.11
CA ALA A 128 -10.25 4.96 9.41
C ALA A 128 -10.59 6.11 10.35
N LYS A 129 -9.74 7.14 10.40
CA LYS A 129 -10.02 8.36 11.19
C LYS A 129 -11.29 9.05 10.73
N TYR A 130 -11.46 9.23 9.43
CA TYR A 130 -12.66 9.86 8.87
C TYR A 130 -13.93 9.07 9.21
N LEU A 131 -13.91 7.74 9.04
CA LEU A 131 -15.05 6.86 9.30
C LEU A 131 -15.35 6.70 10.81
N SER A 132 -14.37 6.94 11.70
CA SER A 132 -14.57 6.85 13.14
C SER A 132 -15.37 8.02 13.71
N ASP A 133 -15.56 9.10 12.96
CA ASP A 133 -16.39 10.23 13.41
C ASP A 133 -17.87 9.85 13.37
N VAL A 134 -18.54 9.99 14.52
CA VAL A 134 -19.96 9.67 14.71
C VAL A 134 -20.89 10.42 13.76
N GLN A 135 -20.46 11.58 13.25
CA GLN A 135 -21.24 12.40 12.32
C GLN A 135 -21.17 11.91 10.86
N VAL A 136 -20.29 10.97 10.54
CA VAL A 136 -20.13 10.48 9.19
C VAL A 136 -21.19 9.42 8.87
N ASN A 137 -22.11 9.78 7.97
CA ASN A 137 -23.10 8.85 7.41
C ASN A 137 -22.88 8.74 5.92
N LEU A 138 -22.45 7.58 5.44
CA LEU A 138 -22.16 7.34 4.02
C LEU A 138 -23.42 7.26 3.14
N LYS A 139 -24.62 7.50 3.68
CA LYS A 139 -25.84 7.74 2.88
C LYS A 139 -25.89 9.18 2.35
N ASP A 140 -25.17 10.10 2.98
CA ASP A 140 -25.07 11.49 2.53
C ASP A 140 -24.00 11.61 1.44
N VAL A 141 -24.38 12.15 0.29
CA VAL A 141 -23.52 12.33 -0.89
C VAL A 141 -22.28 13.17 -0.57
N TYR A 142 -22.40 14.20 0.25
CA TYR A 142 -21.27 15.02 0.64
C TYR A 142 -20.21 14.21 1.41
N ARG A 143 -20.65 13.35 2.32
CA ARG A 143 -19.77 12.44 3.08
C ARG A 143 -19.15 11.36 2.19
N GLN A 144 -19.89 10.87 1.19
CA GLN A 144 -19.34 9.96 0.18
C GLN A 144 -18.19 10.61 -0.60
N ILE A 145 -18.39 11.85 -1.07
CA ILE A 145 -17.36 12.58 -1.82
C ILE A 145 -16.11 12.79 -0.98
N GLN A 146 -16.24 13.13 0.30
CA GLN A 146 -15.10 13.29 1.20
C GLN A 146 -14.34 11.98 1.39
N ALA A 147 -15.04 10.87 1.63
CA ALA A 147 -14.42 9.55 1.78
C ALA A 147 -13.70 9.10 0.48
N LEU A 148 -14.36 9.30 -0.65
CA LEU A 148 -13.79 9.00 -1.97
C LEU A 148 -12.58 9.89 -2.28
N ALA A 149 -12.60 11.17 -1.90
CA ALA A 149 -11.46 12.06 -2.08
C ALA A 149 -10.19 11.55 -1.37
N ILE A 150 -10.32 10.99 -0.15
CA ILE A 150 -9.19 10.38 0.58
C ILE A 150 -8.58 9.23 -0.22
N ILE A 151 -9.39 8.45 -0.95
CA ILE A 151 -8.93 7.32 -1.78
C ILE A 151 -8.38 7.81 -3.11
N PHE A 152 -9.08 8.73 -3.79
CA PHE A 152 -8.73 9.13 -5.15
C PHE A 152 -7.54 10.10 -5.23
N LEU A 153 -7.27 10.89 -4.20
CA LEU A 153 -6.11 11.78 -4.17
C LEU A 153 -4.78 11.01 -4.38
N PRO A 154 -4.46 9.96 -3.61
CA PRO A 154 -3.25 9.18 -3.89
C PRO A 154 -3.32 8.45 -5.25
N ILE A 155 -4.49 7.95 -5.68
CA ILE A 155 -4.65 7.30 -6.99
C ILE A 155 -4.20 8.24 -8.12
N ILE A 156 -4.67 9.47 -8.12
CA ILE A 156 -4.33 10.47 -9.17
C ILE A 156 -2.82 10.74 -9.20
N LEU A 157 -2.16 10.75 -8.04
CA LEU A 157 -0.72 10.99 -7.95
C LEU A 157 0.11 9.76 -8.36
N ILE A 158 -0.39 8.55 -8.11
CA ILE A 158 0.34 7.29 -8.38
C ILE A 158 0.11 6.83 -9.81
N ALA A 159 -1.11 6.95 -10.35
CA ALA A 159 -1.50 6.37 -11.63
C ALA A 159 -0.59 6.72 -12.82
N PRO A 160 -0.04 7.95 -12.96
CA PRO A 160 0.88 8.28 -14.04
C PRO A 160 2.20 7.52 -13.98
N HIS A 161 2.62 7.10 -12.80
CA HIS A 161 3.90 6.44 -12.55
C HIS A 161 3.78 4.92 -12.39
N ASP A 162 2.68 4.47 -11.75
CA ASP A 162 2.44 3.08 -11.43
C ASP A 162 0.94 2.78 -11.37
N PRO A 163 0.30 2.54 -12.52
CA PRO A 163 -1.13 2.24 -12.58
C PRO A 163 -1.50 0.96 -11.83
N GLY A 164 -0.57 -0.01 -11.73
CA GLY A 164 -0.78 -1.24 -10.97
C GLY A 164 -0.95 -0.97 -9.47
N SER A 165 -0.07 -0.17 -8.88
CA SER A 165 -0.21 0.25 -7.48
C SER A 165 -1.44 1.12 -7.26
N ALA A 166 -1.80 2.00 -8.20
CA ALA A 166 -3.01 2.82 -8.12
C ALA A 166 -4.28 1.95 -8.04
N LEU A 167 -4.32 0.84 -8.78
CA LEU A 167 -5.45 -0.09 -8.78
C LEU A 167 -5.69 -0.71 -7.39
N ILE A 168 -4.64 -0.94 -6.59
CA ILE A 168 -4.76 -1.50 -5.24
C ILE A 168 -5.59 -0.59 -4.34
N TYR A 169 -5.52 0.73 -4.51
CA TYR A 169 -6.30 1.67 -3.71
C TYR A 169 -7.81 1.55 -3.94
N THR A 170 -8.25 1.04 -5.09
CA THR A 170 -9.68 0.81 -5.34
C THR A 170 -10.29 -0.19 -4.36
N MET A 171 -9.46 -1.04 -3.72
CA MET A 171 -9.92 -1.97 -2.68
C MET A 171 -10.48 -1.26 -1.44
N PHE A 172 -10.09 -0.01 -1.17
CA PHE A 172 -10.69 0.78 -0.10
C PHE A 172 -12.18 1.06 -0.32
N ILE A 173 -12.68 0.98 -1.55
CA ILE A 173 -14.13 1.09 -1.84
C ILE A 173 -14.90 -0.06 -1.16
N LEU A 174 -14.29 -1.25 -1.02
CA LEU A 174 -14.90 -2.37 -0.29
C LEU A 174 -15.08 -2.04 1.21
N VAL A 175 -14.12 -1.31 1.78
CA VAL A 175 -14.23 -0.82 3.17
C VAL A 175 -15.39 0.17 3.29
N LEU A 176 -15.48 1.13 2.38
CA LEU A 176 -16.59 2.09 2.35
C LEU A 176 -17.95 1.40 2.16
N TYR A 177 -18.01 0.38 1.32
CA TYR A 177 -19.24 -0.41 1.14
C TYR A 177 -19.67 -1.08 2.45
N ARG A 178 -18.74 -1.68 3.18
CA ARG A 178 -19.00 -2.28 4.49
C ARG A 178 -19.53 -1.24 5.49
N GLU A 179 -19.06 0.01 5.39
CA GLU A 179 -19.46 1.12 6.27
C GLU A 179 -20.72 1.85 5.77
N GLY A 180 -21.39 1.33 4.72
CA GLY A 180 -22.69 1.80 4.27
C GLY A 180 -22.73 2.60 2.97
N LEU A 181 -21.65 2.59 2.18
CA LEU A 181 -21.64 3.16 0.84
C LEU A 181 -22.63 2.38 -0.06
N PRO A 182 -23.45 3.04 -0.89
CA PRO A 182 -24.38 2.37 -1.77
C PRO A 182 -23.70 1.35 -2.72
N PRO A 183 -24.35 0.17 -2.97
CA PRO A 183 -23.71 -0.93 -3.71
C PRO A 183 -23.40 -0.61 -5.18
N TRP A 184 -24.04 0.40 -5.77
CA TRP A 184 -23.78 0.78 -7.16
C TRP A 184 -22.32 1.25 -7.38
N TYR A 185 -21.65 1.78 -6.34
CA TYR A 185 -20.22 2.12 -6.41
C TYR A 185 -19.33 0.89 -6.63
N LEU A 186 -19.69 -0.25 -6.06
CA LEU A 186 -18.97 -1.51 -6.31
C LEU A 186 -19.10 -1.96 -7.75
N TRP A 187 -20.33 -1.91 -8.29
CA TRP A 187 -20.58 -2.30 -9.67
C TRP A 187 -19.84 -1.40 -10.65
N THR A 188 -19.89 -0.08 -10.45
CA THR A 188 -19.14 0.86 -11.29
C THR A 188 -17.63 0.66 -11.17
N GLY A 189 -17.10 0.45 -9.96
CA GLY A 189 -15.69 0.14 -9.74
C GLY A 189 -15.27 -1.17 -10.40
N PHE A 190 -16.08 -2.22 -10.29
CA PHE A 190 -15.82 -3.51 -10.92
C PHE A 190 -15.81 -3.42 -12.46
N ILE A 191 -16.80 -2.72 -13.03
CA ILE A 191 -16.85 -2.48 -14.48
C ILE A 191 -15.63 -1.66 -14.91
N ALA A 192 -15.26 -0.61 -14.17
CA ALA A 192 -14.08 0.20 -14.50
C ALA A 192 -12.78 -0.61 -14.50
N VAL A 193 -12.61 -1.53 -13.55
CA VAL A 193 -11.45 -2.44 -13.51
C VAL A 193 -11.45 -3.38 -14.71
N ILE A 194 -12.62 -3.96 -15.06
CA ILE A 194 -12.72 -4.82 -16.24
C ILE A 194 -12.38 -4.04 -17.52
N LEU A 195 -12.95 -2.85 -17.70
CA LEU A 195 -12.66 -2.01 -18.87
C LEU A 195 -11.18 -1.61 -18.94
N PHE A 196 -10.56 -1.31 -17.78
CA PHE A 196 -9.13 -1.02 -17.70
C PHE A 196 -8.29 -2.23 -18.14
N VAL A 197 -8.58 -3.42 -17.63
CA VAL A 197 -7.86 -4.65 -18.03
C VAL A 197 -8.08 -4.96 -19.50
N LEU A 198 -9.31 -4.82 -20.01
CA LEU A 198 -9.60 -5.00 -21.43
C LEU A 198 -8.85 -4.00 -22.30
N SER A 199 -8.69 -2.74 -21.86
CA SER A 199 -7.93 -1.72 -22.60
C SER A 199 -6.43 -2.01 -22.68
N LEU A 200 -5.89 -2.85 -21.80
CA LEU A 200 -4.50 -3.30 -21.87
C LEU A 200 -4.31 -4.47 -22.86
N ILE A 201 -5.39 -5.22 -23.10
CA ILE A 201 -5.36 -6.41 -23.98
C ILE A 201 -5.79 -6.03 -25.42
N PHE A 202 -6.77 -5.19 -25.53
CA PHE A 202 -7.35 -4.75 -26.81
C PHE A 202 -7.00 -3.27 -27.08
N GLU A 203 -7.00 -2.90 -28.37
CA GLU A 203 -6.85 -1.49 -28.70
C GLU A 203 -7.99 -0.64 -28.10
N PRO A 204 -7.69 0.56 -27.56
CA PRO A 204 -8.66 1.34 -26.77
C PRO A 204 -9.99 1.62 -27.46
N TYR A 205 -9.99 1.78 -28.80
CA TYR A 205 -11.23 2.02 -29.55
C TYR A 205 -12.18 0.82 -29.53
N VAL A 206 -11.67 -0.41 -29.46
CA VAL A 206 -12.51 -1.62 -29.35
C VAL A 206 -13.22 -1.66 -28.00
N VAL A 207 -12.52 -1.28 -26.94
CA VAL A 207 -13.08 -1.23 -25.57
C VAL A 207 -14.16 -0.15 -25.46
N ILE A 208 -13.97 1.01 -26.09
CA ILE A 208 -14.98 2.08 -26.15
C ILE A 208 -16.22 1.60 -26.88
N LEU A 209 -16.09 0.93 -28.02
CA LEU A 209 -17.19 0.34 -28.76
C LEU A 209 -17.97 -0.70 -27.93
N MET A 210 -17.26 -1.57 -27.19
CA MET A 210 -17.91 -2.55 -26.30
C MET A 210 -18.64 -1.92 -25.11
N SER A 211 -18.24 -0.75 -24.65
CA SER A 211 -18.90 -0.04 -23.54
C SER A 211 -20.16 0.74 -23.96
N LEU A 212 -20.39 0.91 -25.27
CA LEU A 212 -21.53 1.62 -25.84
C LEU A 212 -22.70 0.68 -26.24
N ILE A 213 -22.48 -0.63 -26.21
CA ILE A 213 -23.47 -1.69 -26.46
C ILE A 213 -24.01 -2.21 -25.12
#